data_14fd3c154dedd4688650915e72009870
#
_entry.id   14fd3c154dedd4688650915e72009870
#
_cell.length_a   1.000
_cell.length_b   1.000
_cell.length_c   1.000
_cell.angle_alpha   90.00
_cell.angle_beta   90.00
_cell.angle_gamma   90.00
#
_symmetry.space_group_name_H-M   'P 1'
#
loop_
_entity.id
_entity.type
_entity.pdbx_description
1 polymer ?
#
loop_
_entity_poly.entity_id
_entity_poly.type
_entity_poly.pdbx_seq_one_letter_code
_entity_poly.pdbx_strand_id
1 'polypeptide(L)'
;KPADAVSERAYEALSAGDLAGAKKVFTAALAENPNNTEYASGLAQVELMERIQSENPHQADVLVASGHFEQGFRVLLDEFAESKSDAIKHHLLELFKVAGQDDPDVLSARRRLASLLY
;
A
#
# COMPACT_ATOMS: atom_id res chain seq x y z
N LYS A 1 -15.35 11.05 0.23
CA LYS A 1 -15.29 12.44 -0.22
C LYS A 1 -14.01 13.11 0.25
N PRO A 2 -13.24 13.77 -0.66
CA PRO A 2 -12.00 14.43 -0.25
C PRO A 2 -12.27 15.56 0.75
N ALA A 3 -11.45 15.63 1.77
CA ALA A 3 -11.61 16.62 2.84
C ALA A 3 -10.74 17.84 2.62
N ASP A 4 -9.73 17.79 1.75
CA ASP A 4 -8.80 18.90 1.55
C ASP A 4 -8.36 19.01 0.10
N ALA A 5 -7.62 20.08 -0.21
CA ALA A 5 -7.20 20.37 -1.58
C ALA A 5 -6.25 19.32 -2.13
N VAL A 6 -5.42 18.71 -1.27
CA VAL A 6 -4.50 17.65 -1.69
C VAL A 6 -5.28 16.44 -2.17
N SER A 7 -6.23 15.98 -1.35
CA SER A 7 -7.05 14.82 -1.71
C SER A 7 -7.87 15.08 -2.96
N GLU A 8 -8.38 16.30 -3.12
CA GLU A 8 -9.14 16.65 -4.31
C GLU A 8 -8.30 16.58 -5.57
N ARG A 9 -7.09 17.13 -5.52
CA ARG A 9 -6.20 17.10 -6.69
C ARG A 9 -5.78 15.68 -7.04
N ALA A 10 -5.50 14.87 -6.02
CA ALA A 10 -5.14 13.47 -6.25
C ALA A 10 -6.32 12.73 -6.86
N TYR A 11 -7.53 12.96 -6.34
CA TYR A 11 -8.72 12.30 -6.85
C TYR A 11 -8.99 12.67 -8.30
N GLU A 12 -8.79 13.94 -8.64
CA GLU A 12 -8.96 14.40 -10.03
C GLU A 12 -7.97 13.68 -10.95
N ALA A 13 -6.72 13.57 -10.53
CA ALA A 13 -5.72 12.87 -11.32
C ALA A 13 -6.09 11.41 -11.52
N LEU A 14 -6.54 10.74 -10.44
CA LEU A 14 -6.93 9.34 -10.53
C LEU A 14 -8.14 9.16 -11.46
N SER A 15 -9.10 10.07 -11.38
CA SER A 15 -10.28 10.01 -12.23
C SER A 15 -9.93 10.18 -13.72
N ALA A 16 -8.86 10.91 -14.00
CA ALA A 16 -8.37 11.10 -15.36
C ALA A 16 -7.41 10.00 -15.81
N GLY A 17 -7.14 9.01 -14.93
CA GLY A 17 -6.21 7.95 -15.26
C GLY A 17 -4.75 8.36 -15.13
N ASP A 18 -4.47 9.48 -14.49
CA ASP A 18 -3.11 10.03 -14.36
C ASP A 18 -2.51 9.59 -13.04
N LEU A 19 -1.99 8.35 -13.01
CA LEU A 19 -1.38 7.81 -11.79
C LEU A 19 -0.13 8.59 -11.41
N ALA A 20 0.67 8.99 -12.39
CA ALA A 20 1.88 9.77 -12.12
C ALA A 20 1.55 11.11 -11.47
N GLY A 21 0.48 11.76 -11.93
CA GLY A 21 0.04 13.01 -11.34
C GLY A 21 -0.45 12.84 -9.91
N ALA A 22 -1.23 11.80 -9.66
CA ALA A 22 -1.69 11.50 -8.30
C ALA A 22 -0.52 11.20 -7.37
N LYS A 23 0.45 10.46 -7.87
CA LYS A 23 1.63 10.14 -7.09
C LYS A 23 2.41 11.40 -6.70
N LYS A 24 2.56 12.33 -7.63
CA LYS A 24 3.23 13.61 -7.36
C LYS A 24 2.51 14.39 -6.27
N VAL A 25 1.18 14.43 -6.33
CA VAL A 25 0.39 15.17 -5.36
C VAL A 25 0.65 14.64 -3.95
N PHE A 26 0.55 13.32 -3.77
CA PHE A 26 0.75 12.73 -2.45
C PHE A 26 2.20 12.83 -1.99
N THR A 27 3.16 12.67 -2.92
CA THR A 27 4.58 12.77 -2.57
C THR A 27 4.91 14.17 -2.05
N ALA A 28 4.43 15.21 -2.72
CA ALA A 28 4.66 16.57 -2.30
C ALA A 28 3.98 16.85 -0.95
N ALA A 29 2.76 16.34 -0.76
CA ALA A 29 2.04 16.54 0.49
C ALA A 29 2.75 15.87 1.65
N LEU A 30 3.32 14.69 1.44
CA LEU A 30 4.06 13.98 2.48
C LEU A 30 5.39 14.67 2.81
N ALA A 31 6.00 15.34 1.82
CA ALA A 31 7.21 16.09 2.09
C ALA A 31 6.96 17.20 3.12
N GLU A 32 5.77 17.78 3.09
CA GLU A 32 5.39 18.83 4.04
C GLU A 32 4.79 18.26 5.32
N ASN A 33 4.15 17.10 5.24
CA ASN A 33 3.47 16.46 6.36
C ASN A 33 3.87 14.99 6.47
N PRO A 34 5.12 14.69 6.88
CA PRO A 34 5.62 13.30 6.81
C PRO A 34 4.84 12.30 7.64
N ASN A 35 4.12 12.76 8.66
CA ASN A 35 3.39 11.87 9.56
C ASN A 35 1.90 11.75 9.20
N ASN A 36 1.48 12.29 8.06
CA ASN A 36 0.08 12.22 7.67
C ASN A 36 -0.22 10.84 7.10
N THR A 37 -0.97 10.05 7.89
CA THR A 37 -1.26 8.65 7.52
C THR A 37 -2.20 8.55 6.33
N GLU A 38 -3.09 9.52 6.15
CA GLU A 38 -4.00 9.50 5.00
C GLU A 38 -3.26 9.72 3.69
N TYR A 39 -2.29 10.64 3.68
CA TYR A 39 -1.49 10.85 2.48
C TYR A 39 -0.58 9.66 2.20
N ALA A 40 -0.04 9.05 3.26
CA ALA A 40 0.78 7.84 3.10
C ALA A 40 -0.05 6.70 2.51
N SER A 41 -1.28 6.53 2.99
CA SER A 41 -2.18 5.52 2.46
C SER A 41 -2.55 5.81 1.00
N GLY A 42 -2.81 7.09 0.69
CA GLY A 42 -3.11 7.49 -0.68
C GLY A 42 -1.96 7.19 -1.63
N LEU A 43 -0.74 7.50 -1.22
CA LEU A 43 0.44 7.20 -2.03
C LEU A 43 0.59 5.69 -2.23
N ALA A 44 0.42 4.92 -1.16
CA ALA A 44 0.53 3.47 -1.26
C ALA A 44 -0.50 2.89 -2.21
N GLN A 45 -1.72 3.43 -2.22
CA GLN A 45 -2.76 2.99 -3.14
C GLN A 45 -2.40 3.29 -4.59
N VAL A 46 -1.86 4.48 -4.86
CA VAL A 46 -1.45 4.84 -6.22
C VAL A 46 -0.33 3.93 -6.69
N GLU A 47 0.64 3.67 -5.83
CA GLU A 47 1.75 2.79 -6.17
C GLU A 47 1.29 1.35 -6.41
N LEU A 48 0.30 0.90 -5.65
CA LEU A 48 -0.30 -0.41 -5.89
C LEU A 48 -0.95 -0.46 -7.28
N MET A 49 -1.69 0.59 -7.64
CA MET A 49 -2.31 0.66 -8.96
C MET A 49 -1.26 0.61 -10.07
N GLU A 50 -0.12 1.27 -9.88
CA GLU A 50 0.96 1.22 -10.85
C GLU A 50 1.50 -0.20 -11.00
N ARG A 51 1.67 -0.90 -9.87
CA ARG A 51 2.22 -2.26 -9.92
C ARG A 51 1.26 -3.25 -10.59
N ILE A 52 -0.05 -3.12 -10.35
CA ILE A 52 -0.99 -4.06 -10.97
C ILE A 52 -1.18 -3.80 -12.47
N GLN A 53 -0.76 -2.64 -12.96
CA GLN A 53 -0.78 -2.35 -14.38
C GLN A 53 0.47 -2.87 -15.08
N SER A 54 1.44 -3.38 -14.35
CA SER A 54 2.64 -3.96 -14.94
C SER A 54 2.30 -5.28 -15.66
N GLU A 55 3.25 -5.76 -16.44
CA GLU A 55 3.05 -6.93 -17.26
C GLU A 55 2.79 -8.19 -16.44
N ASN A 56 3.50 -8.35 -15.32
CA ASN A 56 3.36 -9.51 -14.45
C ASN A 56 3.25 -9.06 -13.00
N PRO A 57 2.08 -8.57 -12.59
CA PRO A 57 1.94 -8.06 -11.21
C PRO A 57 2.07 -9.20 -10.20
N HIS A 58 2.65 -8.89 -9.05
CA HIS A 58 2.77 -9.85 -7.97
C HIS A 58 1.38 -10.26 -7.48
N GLN A 59 1.22 -11.55 -7.18
CA GLN A 59 -0.08 -12.07 -6.74
C GLN A 59 -0.62 -11.32 -5.52
N ALA A 60 0.25 -10.97 -4.57
CA ALA A 60 -0.17 -10.24 -3.38
C ALA A 60 -0.79 -8.88 -3.73
N ASP A 61 -0.20 -8.18 -4.71
CA ASP A 61 -0.74 -6.89 -5.14
C ASP A 61 -2.13 -7.03 -5.73
N VAL A 62 -2.32 -8.04 -6.57
CA VAL A 62 -3.62 -8.29 -7.19
C VAL A 62 -4.67 -8.61 -6.13
N LEU A 63 -4.30 -9.44 -5.16
CA LEU A 63 -5.22 -9.82 -4.08
C LEU A 63 -5.62 -8.61 -3.23
N VAL A 64 -4.65 -7.78 -2.85
CA VAL A 64 -4.95 -6.60 -2.03
C VAL A 64 -5.78 -5.60 -2.83
N ALA A 65 -5.44 -5.39 -4.11
CA ALA A 65 -6.21 -4.48 -4.96
C ALA A 65 -7.66 -4.94 -5.12
N SER A 66 -7.91 -6.25 -5.00
CA SER A 66 -9.25 -6.82 -5.10
C SER A 66 -9.97 -6.88 -3.76
N GLY A 67 -9.35 -6.37 -2.69
CA GLY A 67 -9.95 -6.38 -1.36
C GLY A 67 -9.69 -7.64 -0.55
N HIS A 68 -8.89 -8.57 -1.06
CA HIS A 68 -8.57 -9.82 -0.37
C HIS A 68 -7.30 -9.64 0.45
N PHE A 69 -7.39 -8.80 1.49
CA PHE A 69 -6.23 -8.38 2.28
C PHE A 69 -5.54 -9.55 2.96
N GLU A 70 -6.31 -10.37 3.66
CA GLU A 70 -5.73 -11.49 4.43
C GLU A 70 -4.94 -12.42 3.52
N GLN A 71 -5.51 -12.76 2.37
CA GLN A 71 -4.85 -13.64 1.43
C GLN A 71 -3.60 -13.01 0.84
N GLY A 72 -3.67 -11.72 0.49
CA GLY A 72 -2.52 -11.00 -0.07
C GLY A 72 -1.38 -10.91 0.92
N PHE A 73 -1.69 -10.59 2.18
CA PHE A 73 -0.65 -10.52 3.22
C PHE A 73 -0.03 -11.89 3.45
N ARG A 74 -0.84 -12.95 3.43
CA ARG A 74 -0.34 -14.30 3.64
C ARG A 74 0.68 -14.71 2.58
N VAL A 75 0.46 -14.34 1.32
CA VAL A 75 1.40 -14.65 0.26
C VAL A 75 2.78 -14.09 0.59
N LEU A 76 2.84 -12.82 0.97
CA LEU A 76 4.12 -12.19 1.30
C LEU A 76 4.71 -12.70 2.61
N LEU A 77 3.87 -13.00 3.59
CA LEU A 77 4.35 -13.56 4.86
C LEU A 77 4.98 -14.94 4.65
N ASP A 78 4.38 -15.77 3.78
CA ASP A 78 4.95 -17.07 3.46
C ASP A 78 6.30 -16.92 2.75
N GLU A 79 6.39 -15.98 1.81
CA GLU A 79 7.65 -15.70 1.14
C GLU A 79 8.71 -15.20 2.11
N PHE A 80 8.31 -14.31 3.02
CA PHE A 80 9.25 -13.79 4.01
C PHE A 80 9.70 -14.86 4.99
N ALA A 81 8.81 -15.79 5.34
CA ALA A 81 9.16 -16.87 6.25
C ALA A 81 10.32 -17.69 5.70
N GLU A 82 10.40 -17.86 4.38
CA GLU A 82 11.45 -18.63 3.75
C GLU A 82 12.73 -17.85 3.50
N SER A 83 12.58 -16.60 3.04
CA SER A 83 13.74 -15.84 2.54
C SER A 83 14.28 -14.84 3.54
N LYS A 84 13.44 -14.33 4.46
CA LYS A 84 13.76 -13.22 5.35
C LYS A 84 14.24 -11.98 4.59
N SER A 85 13.75 -11.79 3.37
CA SER A 85 14.15 -10.68 2.51
C SER A 85 13.58 -9.36 3.00
N ASP A 86 14.44 -8.36 3.15
CA ASP A 86 13.99 -7.01 3.51
C ASP A 86 13.07 -6.42 2.45
N ALA A 87 13.29 -6.76 1.18
CA ALA A 87 12.44 -6.28 0.10
C ALA A 87 11.02 -6.80 0.25
N ILE A 88 10.87 -8.07 0.61
CA ILE A 88 9.55 -8.66 0.83
C ILE A 88 8.88 -8.02 2.03
N LYS A 89 9.63 -7.80 3.12
CA LYS A 89 9.09 -7.12 4.29
C LYS A 89 8.61 -5.72 3.93
N HIS A 90 9.42 -4.97 3.18
CA HIS A 90 9.04 -3.62 2.75
C HIS A 90 7.77 -3.64 1.92
N HIS A 91 7.66 -4.57 0.98
CA HIS A 91 6.47 -4.72 0.15
C HIS A 91 5.23 -4.94 1.02
N LEU A 92 5.35 -5.84 2.00
CA LEU A 92 4.25 -6.12 2.92
C LEU A 92 3.84 -4.87 3.70
N LEU A 93 4.81 -4.13 4.22
CA LEU A 93 4.52 -2.91 4.98
C LEU A 93 3.81 -1.87 4.12
N GLU A 94 4.18 -1.77 2.83
CA GLU A 94 3.49 -0.88 1.91
C GLU A 94 2.03 -1.29 1.71
N LEU A 95 1.77 -2.59 1.62
CA LEU A 95 0.40 -3.07 1.48
C LEU A 95 -0.42 -2.82 2.74
N PHE A 96 0.21 -2.84 3.92
CA PHE A 96 -0.50 -2.47 5.15
C PHE A 96 -1.02 -1.03 5.07
N LYS A 97 -0.25 -0.13 4.44
CA LYS A 97 -0.70 1.26 4.28
C LYS A 97 -1.93 1.36 3.38
N VAL A 98 -2.03 0.48 2.39
CA VAL A 98 -3.22 0.45 1.52
C VAL A 98 -4.46 0.07 2.32
N ALA A 99 -4.36 -0.97 3.14
CA ALA A 99 -5.51 -1.46 3.91
C ALA A 99 -5.84 -0.58 5.10
N GLY A 100 -4.83 0.11 5.65
CA GLY A 100 -5.02 0.95 6.83
C GLY A 100 -4.50 0.28 8.09
N GLN A 101 -3.90 1.07 8.97
CA GLN A 101 -3.22 0.52 10.14
C GLN A 101 -4.16 -0.11 11.17
N ASP A 102 -5.45 0.26 11.13
CA ASP A 102 -6.43 -0.28 12.07
C ASP A 102 -7.19 -1.48 11.52
N ASP A 103 -6.92 -1.89 10.29
CA ASP A 103 -7.60 -3.01 9.68
C ASP A 103 -7.27 -4.31 10.43
N PRO A 104 -8.28 -5.14 10.74
CA PRO A 104 -8.03 -6.40 11.49
C PRO A 104 -7.04 -7.32 10.79
N ASP A 105 -7.06 -7.38 9.47
CA ASP A 105 -6.13 -8.23 8.73
C ASP A 105 -4.71 -7.70 8.86
N VAL A 106 -4.54 -6.37 8.89
CA VAL A 106 -3.23 -5.77 9.12
C VAL A 106 -2.71 -6.10 10.51
N LEU A 107 -3.57 -5.98 11.53
CA LEU A 107 -3.17 -6.27 12.90
C LEU A 107 -2.75 -7.73 13.04
N SER A 108 -3.51 -8.63 12.45
CA SER A 108 -3.17 -10.06 12.47
C SER A 108 -1.86 -10.34 11.74
N ALA A 109 -1.67 -9.74 10.57
CA ALA A 109 -0.47 -9.93 9.78
C ALA A 109 0.76 -9.36 10.49
N ARG A 110 0.61 -8.24 11.20
CA ARG A 110 1.73 -7.67 11.96
C ARG A 110 2.19 -8.61 13.06
N ARG A 111 1.25 -9.28 13.73
CA ARG A 111 1.62 -10.25 14.78
C ARG A 111 2.44 -11.40 14.18
N ARG A 112 2.01 -11.92 13.02
CA ARG A 112 2.76 -12.99 12.38
C ARG A 112 4.13 -12.51 11.92
N LEU A 113 4.20 -11.30 11.34
CA LEU A 113 5.48 -10.73 10.91
C LEU A 113 6.43 -10.62 12.09
N ALA A 114 5.95 -10.12 13.23
CA ALA A 114 6.78 -10.00 14.43
C ALA A 114 7.36 -11.35 14.85
N SER A 115 6.55 -12.39 14.78
CA SER A 115 7.02 -13.73 15.15
C SER A 115 8.07 -14.25 14.16
N LEU A 116 8.00 -13.86 12.91
CA LEU A 116 8.96 -14.28 11.90
C LEU A 116 10.28 -13.51 11.97
N LEU A 117 10.25 -12.32 12.58
CA LEU A 117 11.46 -11.50 12.74
C LEU A 117 12.36 -12.01 13.86
N TYR A 118 11.81 -12.77 14.80
CA TYR A 118 12.53 -13.30 15.97
C TYR A 118 12.39 -14.81 16.01
#